data_9f45ea4a3caf5dc1eb811923f13d4510
#
_entry.id   9f45ea4a3caf5dc1eb811923f13d4510
#
_cell.length_a   1.000
_cell.length_b   1.000
_cell.length_c   1.000
_cell.angle_alpha   90.00
_cell.angle_beta   90.00
_cell.angle_gamma   90.00
#
_symmetry.space_group_name_H-M   'P 1'
#
loop_
_entity.id
_entity.type
_entity.pdbx_description
1 polymer ?
#
loop_
_entity_poly.entity_id
_entity_poly.type
_entity_poly.pdbx_seq_one_letter_code
_entity_poly.pdbx_strand_id
1 'polypeptide(L)'
;MSYWFEEPYQSLSELENLYTKHILDETERRFIVEEGSTSVGVVELLEINFIHRTCEVLIIIDPQYANNGYAKKAFKMAIDYAFLVLNMNKVYLYVDIKNEKAVHIYQSNNFEIEGTLKEHFYTRGEYRDCYVMGLLKRNWVNKLSLIHI
;
A
#
# COMPACT_ATOMS: atom_id res chain seq x y z
N MET A 1 -10.70 -9.41 -8.82
CA MET A 1 -10.01 -8.94 -10.04
C MET A 1 -8.80 -8.15 -9.61
N SER A 2 -7.63 -8.63 -9.97
CA SER A 2 -6.39 -7.94 -9.69
C SER A 2 -6.34 -6.67 -10.55
N TYR A 3 -6.13 -5.54 -9.93
CA TYR A 3 -5.96 -4.25 -10.63
C TYR A 3 -4.50 -4.03 -11.05
N TRP A 4 -3.68 -5.07 -10.95
CA TRP A 4 -2.24 -4.94 -11.08
C TRP A 4 -1.76 -5.33 -12.45
N PHE A 5 -0.88 -4.58 -12.94
CA PHE A 5 -0.46 -4.38 -14.29
C PHE A 5 0.89 -4.99 -14.61
N GLU A 6 1.30 -5.98 -13.84
CA GLU A 6 2.45 -6.77 -14.23
C GLU A 6 2.03 -7.75 -15.32
N GLU A 7 2.84 -7.86 -16.34
CA GLU A 7 2.63 -8.84 -17.39
C GLU A 7 2.62 -10.24 -16.78
N PRO A 8 1.77 -11.13 -17.27
CA PRO A 8 1.76 -12.50 -16.76
C PRO A 8 3.09 -13.18 -17.01
N TYR A 9 3.62 -13.86 -16.01
CA TYR A 9 4.88 -14.59 -16.12
C TYR A 9 4.73 -15.76 -17.06
N GLN A 10 5.73 -15.93 -17.94
CA GLN A 10 5.68 -16.92 -18.99
C GLN A 10 6.19 -18.30 -18.57
N SER A 11 6.88 -18.41 -17.46
CA SER A 11 7.41 -19.68 -16.97
C SER A 11 7.51 -19.74 -15.46
N LEU A 12 7.48 -20.99 -14.94
CA LEU A 12 7.69 -21.24 -13.52
C LEU A 12 9.08 -20.76 -13.07
N SER A 13 10.08 -20.92 -13.90
CA SER A 13 11.46 -20.49 -13.62
C SER A 13 11.55 -18.98 -13.40
N GLU A 14 10.88 -18.19 -14.25
CA GLU A 14 10.80 -16.73 -14.08
C GLU A 14 10.13 -16.35 -12.76
N LEU A 15 9.03 -17.02 -12.44
CA LEU A 15 8.30 -16.78 -11.21
C LEU A 15 9.14 -17.11 -9.97
N GLU A 16 9.87 -18.23 -10.00
CA GLU A 16 10.78 -18.62 -8.91
C GLU A 16 11.93 -17.62 -8.75
N ASN A 17 12.54 -17.17 -9.84
CA ASN A 17 13.59 -16.17 -9.80
C ASN A 17 13.09 -14.84 -9.26
N LEU A 18 11.92 -14.41 -9.68
CA LEU A 18 11.29 -13.19 -9.18
C LEU A 18 10.97 -13.29 -7.70
N TYR A 19 10.43 -14.41 -7.26
CA TYR A 19 10.14 -14.66 -5.85
C TYR A 19 11.40 -14.57 -4.99
N THR A 20 12.50 -15.19 -5.43
CA THR A 20 13.79 -15.12 -4.74
C THR A 20 14.31 -13.69 -4.67
N LYS A 21 14.20 -12.95 -5.76
CA LYS A 21 14.60 -11.55 -5.82
C LYS A 21 13.83 -10.71 -4.80
N HIS A 22 12.50 -10.85 -4.73
CA HIS A 22 11.67 -10.09 -3.80
C HIS A 22 11.92 -10.45 -2.34
N ILE A 23 12.17 -11.70 -2.02
CA ILE A 23 12.51 -12.13 -0.65
C ILE A 23 13.78 -11.47 -0.15
N LEU A 24 14.78 -11.32 -1.04
CA LEU A 24 16.08 -10.76 -0.70
C LEU A 24 16.15 -9.25 -0.82
N ASP A 25 15.10 -8.61 -1.32
CA ASP A 25 15.08 -7.17 -1.55
C ASP A 25 14.80 -6.41 -0.24
N GLU A 26 15.81 -5.66 0.23
CA GLU A 26 15.70 -4.85 1.43
C GLU A 26 14.82 -3.61 1.25
N THR A 27 14.48 -3.26 0.00
CA THR A 27 13.62 -2.12 -0.31
C THR A 27 12.13 -2.45 -0.30
N GLU A 28 11.80 -3.69 0.05
CA GLU A 28 10.41 -4.16 0.09
C GLU A 28 10.12 -4.88 1.39
N ARG A 29 8.85 -4.79 1.84
CA ARG A 29 8.29 -5.63 2.88
C ARG A 29 6.89 -6.05 2.46
N ARG A 30 6.60 -7.32 2.61
CA ARG A 30 5.29 -7.88 2.22
C ARG A 30 4.67 -8.59 3.40
N PHE A 31 3.42 -8.27 3.68
CA PHE A 31 2.65 -8.88 4.75
C PHE A 31 1.43 -9.55 4.16
N ILE A 32 1.27 -10.84 4.44
CA ILE A 32 0.08 -11.58 4.05
C ILE A 32 -1.00 -11.33 5.09
N VAL A 33 -2.17 -10.94 4.63
CA VAL A 33 -3.35 -10.74 5.49
C VAL A 33 -4.10 -12.05 5.55
N GLU A 34 -4.21 -12.61 6.75
CA GLU A 34 -4.86 -13.91 6.96
C GLU A 34 -6.01 -13.79 7.95
N GLU A 35 -7.06 -14.59 7.67
CA GLU A 35 -8.09 -14.89 8.64
C GLU A 35 -8.04 -16.39 8.91
N GLY A 36 -7.63 -16.78 10.14
CA GLY A 36 -7.34 -18.17 10.43
C GLY A 36 -6.22 -18.70 9.54
N SER A 37 -6.49 -19.71 8.73
CA SER A 37 -5.55 -20.28 7.76
C SER A 37 -5.77 -19.77 6.33
N THR A 38 -6.73 -18.85 6.13
CA THR A 38 -7.10 -18.34 4.81
C THR A 38 -6.43 -17.03 4.52
N SER A 39 -5.70 -16.96 3.41
CA SER A 39 -5.11 -15.72 2.92
C SER A 39 -6.19 -14.87 2.26
N VAL A 40 -6.40 -13.66 2.76
CA VAL A 40 -7.45 -12.75 2.28
C VAL A 40 -6.91 -11.52 1.56
N GLY A 41 -5.60 -11.31 1.61
CA GLY A 41 -4.98 -10.18 0.93
C GLY A 41 -3.51 -10.03 1.22
N VAL A 42 -2.94 -8.97 0.73
CA VAL A 42 -1.55 -8.60 0.95
C VAL A 42 -1.42 -7.09 1.12
N VAL A 43 -0.54 -6.68 2.00
CA VAL A 43 -0.10 -5.29 2.09
C VAL A 43 1.40 -5.24 1.90
N GLU A 44 1.85 -4.28 1.13
CA GLU A 44 3.26 -4.13 0.78
C GLU A 44 3.76 -2.74 1.12
N LEU A 45 5.00 -2.68 1.61
CA LEU A 45 5.77 -1.46 1.66
C LEU A 45 6.83 -1.57 0.57
N LEU A 46 6.83 -0.64 -0.37
CA LEU A 46 7.65 -0.66 -1.57
C LEU A 46 8.53 0.57 -1.63
N GLU A 47 9.55 0.53 -2.49
CA GLU A 47 10.43 1.68 -2.70
C GLU A 47 10.96 2.26 -1.38
N ILE A 48 11.32 1.38 -0.43
CA ILE A 48 11.83 1.81 0.86
C ILE A 48 13.18 2.50 0.66
N ASN A 49 13.23 3.78 1.01
CA ASN A 49 14.42 4.60 0.90
C ASN A 49 14.86 5.04 2.30
N PHE A 50 15.97 4.45 2.79
CA PHE A 50 16.47 4.73 4.13
C PHE A 50 17.21 6.07 4.23
N ILE A 51 17.59 6.66 3.11
CA ILE A 51 18.23 7.98 3.08
C ILE A 51 17.18 9.09 3.23
N HIS A 52 16.14 9.04 2.41
CA HIS A 52 15.04 10.00 2.46
C HIS A 52 13.98 9.62 3.49
N ARG A 53 14.00 8.39 3.97
CA ARG A 53 13.07 7.84 4.94
C ARG A 53 11.63 7.91 4.44
N THR A 54 11.44 7.41 3.24
CA THR A 54 10.14 7.35 2.56
C THR A 54 9.87 5.94 2.06
N CYS A 55 8.60 5.56 1.98
CA CYS A 55 8.19 4.34 1.28
C CYS A 55 6.77 4.46 0.75
N GLU A 56 6.46 3.62 -0.24
CA GLU A 56 5.11 3.50 -0.78
C GLU A 56 4.36 2.37 -0.06
N VAL A 57 3.09 2.57 0.20
CA VAL A 57 2.22 1.52 0.72
C VAL A 57 1.22 1.10 -0.33
N LEU A 58 1.02 -0.21 -0.43
CA LEU A 58 0.12 -0.84 -1.38
C LEU A 58 -0.69 -1.90 -0.66
N ILE A 59 -2.00 -1.95 -0.89
CA ILE A 59 -2.86 -2.95 -0.27
C ILE A 59 -3.81 -3.56 -1.28
N ILE A 60 -3.91 -4.88 -1.24
CA ILE A 60 -4.82 -5.66 -2.08
C ILE A 60 -5.58 -6.62 -1.18
N ILE A 61 -6.91 -6.54 -1.22
CA ILE A 61 -7.77 -7.50 -0.51
C ILE A 61 -8.58 -8.26 -1.55
N ASP A 62 -8.68 -9.57 -1.36
CA ASP A 62 -9.54 -10.41 -2.19
C ASP A 62 -10.97 -9.86 -2.15
N PRO A 63 -11.62 -9.63 -3.30
CA PRO A 63 -12.98 -9.10 -3.34
C PRO A 63 -14.00 -9.88 -2.51
N GLN A 64 -13.81 -11.20 -2.33
CA GLN A 64 -14.68 -12.01 -1.48
C GLN A 64 -14.68 -11.56 -0.02
N TYR A 65 -13.58 -10.92 0.43
CA TYR A 65 -13.39 -10.50 1.80
C TYR A 65 -13.47 -8.99 1.96
N ALA A 66 -13.86 -8.27 0.92
CA ALA A 66 -14.07 -6.83 0.97
C ALA A 66 -15.16 -6.48 2.00
N ASN A 67 -15.05 -5.30 2.61
CA ASN A 67 -15.99 -4.78 3.61
C ASN A 67 -16.02 -5.54 4.95
N ASN A 68 -15.04 -6.39 5.23
CA ASN A 68 -14.92 -7.10 6.51
C ASN A 68 -13.91 -6.46 7.49
N GLY A 69 -13.41 -5.27 7.15
CA GLY A 69 -12.46 -4.54 8.01
C GLY A 69 -11.01 -5.00 7.91
N TYR A 70 -10.69 -6.00 7.10
CA TYR A 70 -9.31 -6.50 6.95
C TYR A 70 -8.38 -5.45 6.35
N ALA A 71 -8.85 -4.76 5.32
CA ALA A 71 -8.06 -3.72 4.68
C ALA A 71 -7.65 -2.63 5.66
N LYS A 72 -8.59 -2.17 6.46
CA LYS A 72 -8.35 -1.11 7.45
C LYS A 72 -7.32 -1.51 8.49
N LYS A 73 -7.45 -2.73 9.04
CA LYS A 73 -6.51 -3.25 10.03
C LYS A 73 -5.12 -3.49 9.46
N ALA A 74 -5.05 -4.14 8.30
CA ALA A 74 -3.79 -4.44 7.64
C ALA A 74 -3.05 -3.17 7.25
N PHE A 75 -3.77 -2.20 6.71
CA PHE A 75 -3.23 -0.90 6.34
C PHE A 75 -2.63 -0.19 7.55
N LYS A 76 -3.38 -0.14 8.65
CA LYS A 76 -2.91 0.48 9.89
C LYS A 76 -1.64 -0.19 10.42
N MET A 77 -1.62 -1.52 10.42
CA MET A 77 -0.45 -2.27 10.89
C MET A 77 0.79 -2.01 10.03
N ALA A 78 0.62 -1.92 8.71
CA ALA A 78 1.71 -1.62 7.80
C ALA A 78 2.26 -0.20 8.02
N ILE A 79 1.38 0.77 8.21
CA ILE A 79 1.77 2.15 8.50
C ILE A 79 2.53 2.23 9.83
N ASP A 80 2.03 1.58 10.87
CA ASP A 80 2.71 1.53 12.17
C ASP A 80 4.10 0.89 12.03
N TYR A 81 4.21 -0.19 11.26
CA TYR A 81 5.49 -0.84 10.98
C TYR A 81 6.46 0.11 10.26
N ALA A 82 5.98 0.81 9.25
CA ALA A 82 6.81 1.75 8.50
C ALA A 82 7.40 2.85 9.41
N PHE A 83 6.59 3.40 10.29
CA PHE A 83 7.05 4.48 11.17
C PHE A 83 7.82 3.98 12.39
N LEU A 84 7.41 2.88 13.01
CA LEU A 84 8.02 2.40 14.26
C LEU A 84 9.20 1.48 14.04
N VAL A 85 9.16 0.61 13.04
CA VAL A 85 10.21 -0.39 12.81
C VAL A 85 11.20 0.09 11.75
N LEU A 86 10.71 0.55 10.61
CA LEU A 86 11.57 1.03 9.52
C LEU A 86 12.02 2.48 9.70
N ASN A 87 11.44 3.19 10.67
CA ASN A 87 11.79 4.57 10.98
C ASN A 87 11.60 5.52 9.79
N MET A 88 10.55 5.33 9.02
CA MET A 88 10.22 6.22 7.91
C MET A 88 9.75 7.58 8.42
N ASN A 89 9.96 8.62 7.63
CA ASN A 89 9.41 9.94 7.88
C ASN A 89 8.10 10.18 7.13
N LYS A 90 7.94 9.49 6.00
CA LYS A 90 6.77 9.66 5.13
C LYS A 90 6.39 8.34 4.47
N VAL A 91 5.11 8.08 4.44
CA VAL A 91 4.52 6.99 3.65
C VAL A 91 3.61 7.61 2.60
N TYR A 92 3.70 7.16 1.37
CA TYR A 92 2.89 7.68 0.27
C TYR A 92 2.22 6.55 -0.50
N LEU A 93 1.22 6.90 -1.29
CA LEU A 93 0.50 5.95 -2.14
C LEU A 93 -0.03 6.66 -3.40
N TYR A 94 -0.39 5.85 -4.37
CA TYR A 94 -1.08 6.27 -5.58
C TYR A 94 -2.48 5.68 -5.58
N VAL A 95 -3.47 6.47 -5.97
CA VAL A 95 -4.85 5.99 -6.02
C VAL A 95 -5.58 6.61 -7.21
N ASP A 96 -6.36 5.79 -7.92
CA ASP A 96 -7.22 6.25 -9.01
C ASP A 96 -8.20 7.30 -8.45
N ILE A 97 -8.28 8.47 -9.09
CA ILE A 97 -9.17 9.54 -8.63
C ILE A 97 -10.64 9.13 -8.65
N LYS A 98 -11.01 8.16 -9.48
CA LYS A 98 -12.37 7.61 -9.53
C LYS A 98 -12.68 6.63 -8.41
N ASN A 99 -11.67 6.18 -7.69
CA ASN A 99 -11.86 5.32 -6.52
C ASN A 99 -12.11 6.19 -5.28
N GLU A 100 -13.25 6.85 -5.26
CA GLU A 100 -13.61 7.78 -4.20
C GLU A 100 -13.65 7.15 -2.82
N LYS A 101 -14.04 5.89 -2.74
CA LYS A 101 -14.08 5.14 -1.49
C LYS A 101 -12.68 4.99 -0.89
N ALA A 102 -11.70 4.62 -1.71
CA ALA A 102 -10.32 4.49 -1.25
C ALA A 102 -9.73 5.84 -0.84
N VAL A 103 -9.94 6.87 -1.65
CA VAL A 103 -9.49 8.23 -1.33
C VAL A 103 -10.04 8.66 0.03
N HIS A 104 -11.33 8.44 0.28
CA HIS A 104 -11.95 8.78 1.55
C HIS A 104 -11.33 8.03 2.72
N ILE A 105 -11.06 6.73 2.56
CA ILE A 105 -10.41 5.92 3.59
C ILE A 105 -9.01 6.48 3.90
N TYR A 106 -8.23 6.81 2.89
CA TYR A 106 -6.89 7.36 3.10
C TYR A 106 -6.94 8.74 3.77
N GLN A 107 -7.85 9.60 3.36
CA GLN A 107 -8.04 10.90 4.00
C GLN A 107 -8.45 10.75 5.46
N SER A 108 -9.30 9.77 5.78
CA SER A 108 -9.70 9.50 7.17
C SER A 108 -8.54 8.98 8.03
N ASN A 109 -7.46 8.51 7.41
CA ASN A 109 -6.23 8.11 8.07
C ASN A 109 -5.14 9.19 7.99
N ASN A 110 -5.52 10.42 7.74
CA ASN A 110 -4.67 11.60 7.70
C ASN A 110 -3.71 11.68 6.50
N PHE A 111 -3.93 10.86 5.49
CA PHE A 111 -3.23 11.07 4.21
C PHE A 111 -3.77 12.33 3.53
N GLU A 112 -2.87 13.10 2.97
CA GLU A 112 -3.21 14.31 2.24
C GLU A 112 -2.91 14.14 0.75
N ILE A 113 -3.73 14.73 -0.10
CA ILE A 113 -3.48 14.76 -1.54
C ILE A 113 -2.32 15.72 -1.79
N GLU A 114 -1.24 15.21 -2.37
CA GLU A 114 -0.06 16.01 -2.69
C GLU A 114 -0.01 16.43 -4.15
N GLY A 115 -0.70 15.73 -5.00
CA GLY A 115 -0.73 16.04 -6.41
C GLY A 115 -1.60 15.10 -7.22
N THR A 116 -1.76 15.43 -8.50
CA THR A 116 -2.49 14.62 -9.47
C THR A 116 -1.56 14.27 -10.61
N LEU A 117 -1.44 12.99 -10.94
CA LEU A 117 -0.70 12.50 -12.09
C LEU A 117 -1.69 12.17 -13.20
N LYS A 118 -1.56 12.86 -14.32
CA LYS A 118 -2.49 12.70 -15.43
C LYS A 118 -2.16 11.47 -16.24
N GLU A 119 -3.22 10.69 -16.58
CA GLU A 119 -3.12 9.50 -17.42
C GLU A 119 -2.01 8.54 -16.95
N HIS A 120 -1.95 8.34 -15.64
CA HIS A 120 -0.86 7.57 -15.03
C HIS A 120 -1.11 6.05 -15.05
N PHE A 121 -2.37 5.66 -15.05
CA PHE A 121 -2.78 4.26 -15.15
C PHE A 121 -3.57 4.02 -16.43
N TYR A 122 -3.38 2.82 -16.99
CA TYR A 122 -4.21 2.31 -18.07
C TYR A 122 -4.96 1.08 -17.57
N THR A 123 -6.27 1.14 -17.54
CA THR A 123 -7.08 0.04 -17.03
C THR A 123 -8.42 -0.02 -17.75
N ARG A 124 -8.86 -1.22 -18.10
CA ARG A 124 -10.14 -1.47 -18.75
C ARG A 124 -10.36 -0.61 -20.01
N GLY A 125 -9.28 -0.43 -20.80
CA GLY A 125 -9.33 0.33 -22.04
C GLY A 125 -9.31 1.84 -21.89
N GLU A 126 -9.08 2.36 -20.69
CA GLU A 126 -9.03 3.79 -20.42
C GLU A 126 -7.75 4.20 -19.70
N TYR A 127 -7.31 5.42 -19.98
CA TYR A 127 -6.33 6.09 -19.14
C TYR A 127 -7.01 6.71 -17.92
N ARG A 128 -6.36 6.63 -16.78
CA ARG A 128 -6.85 7.15 -15.51
C ARG A 128 -5.85 8.08 -14.88
N ASP A 129 -6.34 9.19 -14.36
CA ASP A 129 -5.56 10.06 -13.51
C ASP A 129 -5.48 9.45 -12.10
N CYS A 130 -4.39 9.72 -11.39
CA CYS A 130 -4.28 9.30 -10.01
C CYS A 130 -3.85 10.43 -9.09
N TYR A 131 -4.25 10.32 -7.81
CA TYR A 131 -3.67 11.14 -6.77
C TYR A 131 -2.40 10.50 -6.24
N VAL A 132 -1.43 11.33 -5.89
CA VAL A 132 -0.37 10.98 -4.96
C VAL A 132 -0.82 11.47 -3.60
N MET A 133 -0.88 10.59 -2.62
CA MET A 133 -1.26 10.93 -1.25
C MET A 133 -0.14 10.56 -0.29
N GLY A 134 0.09 11.38 0.72
CA GLY A 134 1.18 11.17 1.66
C GLY A 134 0.75 11.36 3.11
N LEU A 135 1.43 10.64 3.99
CA LEU A 135 1.28 10.74 5.43
C LEU A 135 2.66 10.97 6.07
N LEU A 136 2.82 12.08 6.76
CA LEU A 136 4.04 12.38 7.50
C LEU A 136 3.98 11.77 8.90
N LYS A 137 5.11 11.29 9.39
CA LYS A 137 5.23 10.69 10.73
C LYS A 137 4.69 11.61 11.82
N ARG A 138 4.94 12.91 11.74
CA ARG A 138 4.45 13.88 12.74
C ARG A 138 2.92 13.90 12.83
N ASN A 139 2.22 13.70 11.74
CA ASN A 139 0.75 13.64 11.71
C ASN A 139 0.24 12.31 12.23
N TRP A 140 0.97 11.23 11.98
CA TRP A 140 0.66 9.91 12.52
C TRP A 140 0.91 9.85 14.04
N VAL A 141 2.02 10.39 14.53
CA VAL A 141 2.35 10.44 15.97
C VAL A 141 1.31 11.24 16.75
N ASN A 142 0.86 12.38 16.21
CA ASN A 142 -0.19 13.18 16.85
C ASN A 142 -1.49 12.38 17.04
N LYS A 143 -1.89 11.60 16.03
CA LYS A 143 -3.05 10.71 16.11
C LYS A 143 -2.84 9.61 17.14
N LEU A 144 -1.65 9.04 17.20
CA LEU A 144 -1.31 7.98 18.16
C LEU A 144 -1.33 8.50 19.60
N SER A 145 -0.81 9.69 19.84
CA SER A 145 -0.81 10.29 21.18
C SER A 145 -2.21 10.53 21.72
N LEU A 146 -3.18 10.79 20.87
CA LEU A 146 -4.59 10.90 21.26
C LEU A 146 -5.20 9.57 21.68
N ILE A 147 -4.64 8.45 21.20
CA ILE A 147 -5.12 7.10 21.52
C ILE A 147 -4.57 6.61 22.86
N HIS A 148 -3.43 7.12 23.28
CA HIS A 148 -2.72 6.68 24.48
C HIS A 148 -3.01 7.53 25.74
N ILE A 149 -3.93 8.44 25.64
CA ILE A 149 -4.35 9.26 26.80
C ILE A 149 -5.31 8.50 27.71
#